data_a0a774b45ed18ff5f9525b6b7f0daec0
#
_entry.id   a0a774b45ed18ff5f9525b6b7f0daec0
#
_cell.length_a   1.000
_cell.length_b   1.000
_cell.length_c   1.000
_cell.angle_alpha   90.00
_cell.angle_beta   90.00
_cell.angle_gamma   90.00
#
_symmetry.space_group_name_H-M   'P 1'
#
loop_
_entity.id
_entity.type
_entity.pdbx_description
1 polymer ?
#
loop_
_entity_poly.entity_id
_entity_poly.type
_entity_poly.pdbx_seq_one_letter_code
_entity_poly.pdbx_strand_id
1 'polypeptide(L)'
;MQKINYHKLHGKSKEKRKSKKILIIFLIICTLGTSIILIKKGNNKDKNIKIGNNSSSQEIVEYILNISSYEAQIDVEVKSNKNSNKYKLKQKYINSQNNEQEVLEPSNIQGVKIIRENDKLKIENTQLSLTKIIENYQEITQNNLDLANFIENYKNNSNSKFKEEENQIVMETTVKTGNKYQKYEKLYVSKKDGKPIKIEIKDTNQNTIIYIKYNEIDIKKEAILTYTNIRSEDYGNKKRRYVLCRFKPSCWL
;
A
#
# COMPACT_ATOMS: atom_id res chain seq x y z
N MET A 1 36.10 -83.79 -21.93
CA MET A 1 34.91 -82.98 -22.38
C MET A 1 34.64 -81.88 -21.39
N GLN A 2 35.09 -80.62 -21.68
CA GLN A 2 34.85 -79.45 -20.85
C GLN A 2 33.63 -78.68 -21.38
N LYS A 3 32.63 -78.53 -20.54
CA LYS A 3 31.45 -77.65 -20.84
C LYS A 3 31.81 -76.20 -20.50
N ILE A 4 31.85 -75.37 -21.54
CA ILE A 4 32.03 -73.91 -21.43
C ILE A 4 30.71 -73.25 -21.06
N ASN A 5 30.70 -72.54 -19.92
CA ASN A 5 29.53 -71.84 -19.38
C ASN A 5 29.39 -70.46 -20.00
N TYR A 6 28.39 -70.24 -20.88
CA TYR A 6 28.08 -68.97 -21.53
C TYR A 6 27.03 -68.18 -20.76
N HIS A 7 27.29 -67.78 -19.54
CA HIS A 7 26.30 -67.01 -18.80
C HIS A 7 26.92 -65.81 -18.05
N LYS A 8 27.57 -64.88 -18.76
CA LYS A 8 27.99 -63.62 -18.09
C LYS A 8 28.25 -62.43 -19.01
N LEU A 9 27.43 -62.13 -20.00
CA LEU A 9 27.62 -60.91 -20.85
C LEU A 9 26.40 -60.02 -21.10
N HIS A 10 25.22 -60.25 -20.49
CA HIS A 10 24.05 -59.42 -20.78
C HIS A 10 23.58 -58.48 -19.64
N GLY A 11 24.30 -58.40 -18.49
CA GLY A 11 23.85 -57.58 -17.37
C GLY A 11 24.28 -56.11 -17.40
N LYS A 12 25.34 -55.72 -18.06
CA LYS A 12 25.94 -54.36 -17.96
C LYS A 12 25.35 -53.30 -18.86
N SER A 13 24.57 -53.61 -19.87
CA SER A 13 24.04 -52.59 -20.80
C SER A 13 22.70 -51.96 -20.33
N LYS A 14 21.91 -52.67 -19.49
CA LYS A 14 20.62 -52.17 -18.99
C LYS A 14 20.76 -51.14 -17.85
N GLU A 15 21.77 -51.30 -17.02
CA GLU A 15 22.05 -50.36 -15.90
C GLU A 15 22.55 -48.98 -16.38
N LYS A 16 23.47 -48.97 -17.34
CA LYS A 16 23.96 -47.71 -17.94
C LYS A 16 22.87 -46.91 -18.68
N ARG A 17 21.85 -47.59 -19.23
CA ARG A 17 20.70 -46.92 -19.86
C ARG A 17 19.71 -46.30 -18.85
N LYS A 18 19.49 -46.96 -17.70
CA LYS A 18 18.66 -46.42 -16.61
C LYS A 18 19.28 -45.16 -15.98
N SER A 19 20.58 -45.21 -15.71
CA SER A 19 21.32 -44.08 -15.13
C SER A 19 21.32 -42.86 -16.05
N LYS A 20 21.48 -43.03 -17.37
CA LYS A 20 21.40 -41.92 -18.35
C LYS A 20 19.98 -41.31 -18.42
N LYS A 21 18.94 -42.11 -18.32
CA LYS A 21 17.54 -41.59 -18.31
C LYS A 21 17.22 -40.77 -17.05
N ILE A 22 17.70 -41.23 -15.88
CA ILE A 22 17.58 -40.53 -14.59
C ILE A 22 18.31 -39.20 -14.65
N LEU A 23 19.52 -39.16 -15.23
CA LEU A 23 20.33 -37.95 -15.36
C LEU A 23 19.69 -36.92 -16.29
N ILE A 24 19.04 -37.36 -17.38
CA ILE A 24 18.29 -36.50 -18.30
C ILE A 24 17.05 -35.92 -17.61
N ILE A 25 16.30 -36.72 -16.85
CA ILE A 25 15.11 -36.23 -16.09
C ILE A 25 15.53 -35.18 -15.04
N PHE A 26 16.66 -35.42 -14.33
CA PHE A 26 17.19 -34.46 -13.36
C PHE A 26 17.59 -33.13 -14.02
N LEU A 27 18.21 -33.18 -15.20
CA LEU A 27 18.57 -32.00 -15.98
C LEU A 27 17.35 -31.20 -16.43
N ILE A 28 16.26 -31.87 -16.86
CA ILE A 28 15.01 -31.22 -17.22
C ILE A 28 14.36 -30.55 -16.00
N ILE A 29 14.34 -31.20 -14.84
CA ILE A 29 13.80 -30.62 -13.60
C ILE A 29 14.62 -29.39 -13.17
N CYS A 30 15.96 -29.44 -13.27
CA CYS A 30 16.82 -28.31 -12.96
C CYS A 30 16.56 -27.12 -13.91
N THR A 31 16.39 -27.35 -15.21
CA THR A 31 16.13 -26.27 -16.17
C THR A 31 14.74 -25.65 -15.98
N LEU A 32 13.72 -26.45 -15.68
CA LEU A 32 12.39 -25.95 -15.33
C LEU A 32 12.40 -25.17 -14.03
N GLY A 33 13.11 -25.65 -13.00
CA GLY A 33 13.26 -24.96 -11.72
C GLY A 33 13.95 -23.59 -11.85
N THR A 34 15.03 -23.53 -12.64
CA THR A 34 15.74 -22.24 -12.87
C THR A 34 14.89 -21.27 -13.69
N SER A 35 14.08 -21.73 -14.65
CA SER A 35 13.16 -20.89 -15.42
C SER A 35 12.08 -20.26 -14.52
N ILE A 36 11.53 -21.01 -13.56
CA ILE A 36 10.52 -20.50 -12.62
C ILE A 36 11.14 -19.44 -11.67
N ILE A 37 12.39 -19.62 -11.25
CA ILE A 37 13.10 -18.66 -10.39
C ILE A 37 13.40 -17.38 -11.16
N LEU A 38 13.75 -17.46 -12.45
CA LEU A 38 14.01 -16.29 -13.30
C LEU A 38 12.73 -15.51 -13.59
N ILE A 39 11.59 -16.18 -13.79
CA ILE A 39 10.29 -15.52 -13.97
C ILE A 39 9.84 -14.80 -12.68
N LYS A 40 10.04 -15.41 -11.50
CA LYS A 40 9.75 -14.75 -10.21
C LYS A 40 10.67 -13.55 -9.93
N LYS A 41 11.92 -13.56 -10.41
CA LYS A 41 12.88 -12.47 -10.20
C LYS A 41 12.68 -11.29 -11.16
N GLY A 42 11.91 -11.49 -12.24
CA GLY A 42 11.64 -10.46 -13.25
C GLY A 42 10.49 -9.49 -12.94
N ASN A 43 9.63 -9.80 -11.96
CA ASN A 43 8.40 -9.03 -11.69
C ASN A 43 8.46 -8.02 -10.54
N ASN A 44 9.59 -7.90 -9.85
CA ASN A 44 9.80 -6.84 -8.84
C ASN A 44 10.68 -5.72 -9.42
N LYS A 45 10.25 -5.11 -10.51
CA LYS A 45 10.70 -3.75 -10.82
C LYS A 45 9.80 -2.82 -10.02
N ASP A 46 10.29 -2.37 -8.86
CA ASP A 46 9.78 -1.17 -8.21
C ASP A 46 9.89 -0.02 -9.19
N LYS A 47 8.86 0.16 -10.00
CA LYS A 47 8.72 1.33 -10.86
C LYS A 47 8.49 2.50 -9.91
N ASN A 48 9.49 3.33 -9.71
CA ASN A 48 9.30 4.70 -9.25
C ASN A 48 8.41 5.41 -10.28
N ILE A 49 7.11 5.29 -10.11
CA ILE A 49 6.12 5.92 -10.99
C ILE A 49 6.25 7.42 -10.73
N LYS A 50 6.88 8.13 -11.67
CA LYS A 50 6.85 9.59 -11.71
C LYS A 50 5.59 9.97 -12.46
N ILE A 51 4.59 10.46 -11.72
CA ILE A 51 3.37 10.98 -12.36
C ILE A 51 3.69 12.29 -13.08
N GLY A 52 3.25 12.40 -14.32
CA GLY A 52 3.41 13.58 -15.16
C GLY A 52 2.34 13.59 -16.25
N ASN A 53 2.34 14.62 -17.08
CA ASN A 53 1.31 14.87 -18.12
C ASN A 53 1.08 13.70 -19.10
N ASN A 54 2.01 12.74 -19.20
CA ASN A 54 1.94 11.58 -20.10
C ASN A 54 1.67 10.26 -19.36
N SER A 55 1.34 10.30 -18.06
CA SER A 55 1.01 9.07 -17.32
C SER A 55 -0.36 8.56 -17.73
N SER A 56 -0.46 7.24 -17.93
CA SER A 56 -1.74 6.59 -18.20
C SER A 56 -2.65 6.63 -16.97
N SER A 57 -3.96 6.54 -17.19
CA SER A 57 -4.94 6.50 -16.09
C SER A 57 -4.68 5.33 -15.14
N GLN A 58 -4.23 4.18 -15.66
CA GLN A 58 -3.87 3.02 -14.87
C GLN A 58 -2.66 3.29 -13.96
N GLU A 59 -1.62 3.95 -14.48
CA GLU A 59 -0.44 4.32 -13.68
C GLU A 59 -0.78 5.29 -12.55
N ILE A 60 -1.70 6.23 -12.79
CA ILE A 60 -2.17 7.16 -11.76
C ILE A 60 -2.96 6.42 -10.68
N VAL A 61 -3.86 5.49 -11.07
CA VAL A 61 -4.60 4.65 -10.12
C VAL A 61 -3.63 3.82 -9.27
N GLU A 62 -2.65 3.16 -9.88
CA GLU A 62 -1.62 2.39 -9.17
C GLU A 62 -0.80 3.28 -8.22
N TYR A 63 -0.47 4.50 -8.63
CA TYR A 63 0.20 5.47 -7.79
C TYR A 63 -0.61 5.80 -6.53
N ILE A 64 -1.91 6.11 -6.68
CA ILE A 64 -2.81 6.38 -5.55
C ILE A 64 -2.89 5.16 -4.61
N LEU A 65 -3.05 3.97 -5.16
CA LEU A 65 -3.16 2.75 -4.37
C LEU A 65 -1.88 2.39 -3.59
N ASN A 66 -0.74 2.94 -3.97
CA ASN A 66 0.56 2.72 -3.33
C ASN A 66 1.00 3.88 -2.42
N ILE A 67 0.11 4.82 -2.10
CA ILE A 67 0.40 5.85 -1.10
C ILE A 67 0.51 5.20 0.28
N SER A 68 1.66 5.38 0.92
CA SER A 68 1.93 4.85 2.26
C SER A 68 1.82 5.91 3.35
N SER A 69 2.17 7.16 3.05
CA SER A 69 2.08 8.27 4.00
C SER A 69 1.81 9.60 3.29
N TYR A 70 1.14 10.53 3.98
CA TYR A 70 0.87 11.86 3.46
C TYR A 70 0.61 12.86 4.59
N GLU A 71 0.76 14.14 4.26
CA GLU A 71 0.25 15.27 5.03
C GLU A 71 -0.71 16.07 4.14
N ALA A 72 -1.87 16.48 4.69
CA ALA A 72 -2.87 17.18 3.92
C ALA A 72 -3.61 18.24 4.76
N GLN A 73 -4.06 19.31 4.08
CA GLN A 73 -5.12 20.19 4.57
C GLN A 73 -6.38 19.93 3.77
N ILE A 74 -7.47 19.67 4.47
CA ILE A 74 -8.76 19.33 3.88
C ILE A 74 -9.89 20.21 4.40
N ASP A 75 -10.85 20.52 3.53
CA ASP A 75 -12.15 21.03 3.91
C ASP A 75 -13.15 19.87 3.89
N VAL A 76 -13.85 19.68 4.99
CA VAL A 76 -14.86 18.63 5.15
C VAL A 76 -16.23 19.25 5.33
N GLU A 77 -17.19 18.82 4.53
CA GLU A 77 -18.60 19.17 4.70
C GLU A 77 -19.40 17.89 5.00
N VAL A 78 -20.05 17.85 6.16
CA VAL A 78 -20.92 16.74 6.57
C VAL A 78 -22.36 17.21 6.48
N LYS A 79 -23.13 16.57 5.62
CA LYS A 79 -24.55 16.89 5.37
C LYS A 79 -25.45 15.91 6.11
N SER A 80 -26.43 16.44 6.79
CA SER A 80 -27.57 15.71 7.33
C SER A 80 -28.87 16.26 6.72
N ASN A 81 -29.99 15.60 7.00
CA ASN A 81 -31.28 16.02 6.45
C ASN A 81 -31.68 17.50 6.77
N LYS A 82 -31.11 18.07 7.83
CA LYS A 82 -31.50 19.40 8.30
C LYS A 82 -30.33 20.39 8.36
N ASN A 83 -29.11 19.91 8.46
CA ASN A 83 -27.94 20.76 8.73
C ASN A 83 -26.75 20.33 7.87
N SER A 84 -25.85 21.30 7.61
CA SER A 84 -24.53 21.06 7.05
C SER A 84 -23.49 21.63 8.02
N ASN A 85 -22.52 20.79 8.41
CA ASN A 85 -21.40 21.22 9.25
C ASN A 85 -20.13 21.22 8.38
N LYS A 86 -19.33 22.27 8.55
CA LYS A 86 -18.07 22.43 7.81
C LYS A 86 -16.89 22.45 8.79
N TYR A 87 -15.83 21.78 8.39
CA TYR A 87 -14.59 21.67 9.17
C TYR A 87 -13.41 21.92 8.24
N LYS A 88 -12.35 22.50 8.78
CA LYS A 88 -11.05 22.49 8.15
C LYS A 88 -10.12 21.67 9.04
N LEU A 89 -9.48 20.66 8.46
CA LEU A 89 -8.64 19.72 9.19
C LEU A 89 -7.24 19.71 8.57
N LYS A 90 -6.24 19.50 9.43
CA LYS A 90 -4.92 19.06 9.03
C LYS A 90 -4.79 17.58 9.35
N GLN A 91 -4.33 16.81 8.38
CA GLN A 91 -4.11 15.37 8.53
C GLN A 91 -2.64 15.05 8.34
N LYS A 92 -2.14 14.14 9.18
CA LYS A 92 -0.84 13.50 9.01
C LYS A 92 -1.03 12.01 9.14
N TYR A 93 -0.87 11.32 8.03
CA TYR A 93 -0.99 9.87 7.96
C TYR A 93 0.38 9.26 7.73
N ILE A 94 0.84 8.39 8.63
CA ILE A 94 2.11 7.66 8.51
C ILE A 94 1.81 6.22 8.12
N ASN A 95 0.85 5.60 8.80
CA ASN A 95 0.33 4.25 8.52
C ASN A 95 -0.98 4.05 9.28
N SER A 96 -1.59 2.86 9.17
CA SER A 96 -2.85 2.55 9.85
C SER A 96 -2.80 2.62 11.38
N GLN A 97 -1.61 2.52 11.97
CA GLN A 97 -1.41 2.57 13.43
C GLN A 97 -0.97 3.94 13.94
N ASN A 98 -0.47 4.81 13.04
CA ASN A 98 0.07 6.11 13.43
C ASN A 98 -0.48 7.18 12.49
N ASN A 99 -1.44 7.94 12.99
CA ASN A 99 -2.04 9.06 12.28
C ASN A 99 -2.47 10.16 13.26
N GLU A 100 -2.57 11.37 12.75
CA GLU A 100 -2.97 12.55 13.49
C GLU A 100 -3.95 13.38 12.66
N GLN A 101 -5.00 13.88 13.31
CA GLN A 101 -5.92 14.86 12.75
C GLN A 101 -6.05 16.04 13.71
N GLU A 102 -5.91 17.24 13.20
CA GLU A 102 -6.05 18.48 13.94
C GLU A 102 -7.18 19.33 13.35
N VAL A 103 -8.09 19.81 14.19
CA VAL A 103 -9.16 20.72 13.78
C VAL A 103 -8.62 22.15 13.70
N LEU A 104 -8.69 22.74 12.52
CA LEU A 104 -8.32 24.13 12.27
C LEU A 104 -9.54 25.07 12.32
N GLU A 105 -10.70 24.59 11.88
CA GLU A 105 -12.00 25.29 11.92
C GLU A 105 -13.12 24.28 12.21
N PRO A 106 -14.18 24.69 12.91
CA PRO A 106 -14.54 26.01 13.43
C PRO A 106 -13.84 26.35 14.76
N SER A 107 -13.85 27.63 15.13
CA SER A 107 -13.12 28.17 16.29
C SER A 107 -13.47 27.55 17.64
N ASN A 108 -14.72 27.10 17.83
CA ASN A 108 -15.18 26.48 19.08
C ASN A 108 -14.54 25.13 19.40
N ILE A 109 -13.95 24.46 18.42
CA ILE A 109 -13.22 23.18 18.56
C ILE A 109 -11.82 23.25 17.92
N GLN A 110 -11.36 24.42 17.56
CA GLN A 110 -10.03 24.62 17.00
C GLN A 110 -8.96 24.12 17.98
N GLY A 111 -7.91 23.48 17.43
CA GLY A 111 -6.82 22.91 18.21
C GLY A 111 -7.14 21.56 18.88
N VAL A 112 -8.33 21.00 18.63
CA VAL A 112 -8.60 19.61 19.00
C VAL A 112 -7.77 18.72 18.08
N LYS A 113 -6.98 17.82 18.70
CA LYS A 113 -6.18 16.80 18.00
C LYS A 113 -6.68 15.42 18.35
N ILE A 114 -6.75 14.57 17.34
CA ILE A 114 -7.01 13.14 17.48
C ILE A 114 -5.76 12.43 16.97
N ILE A 115 -5.04 11.76 17.86
CA ILE A 115 -3.77 11.12 17.59
C ILE A 115 -3.94 9.63 17.85
N ARG A 116 -3.62 8.82 16.85
CA ARG A 116 -3.55 7.38 16.98
C ARG A 116 -2.10 6.95 17.02
N GLU A 117 -1.72 6.21 18.02
CA GLU A 117 -0.40 5.60 18.19
C GLU A 117 -0.58 4.15 18.59
N ASN A 118 -0.40 3.24 17.66
CA ASN A 118 -0.64 1.80 17.82
C ASN A 118 -2.08 1.52 18.29
N ASP A 119 -2.24 0.98 19.49
CA ASP A 119 -3.52 0.63 20.13
C ASP A 119 -4.07 1.74 21.04
N LYS A 120 -3.49 2.94 21.01
CA LYS A 120 -3.90 4.08 21.81
C LYS A 120 -4.53 5.16 20.95
N LEU A 121 -5.64 5.70 21.42
CA LEU A 121 -6.25 6.90 20.87
C LEU A 121 -6.13 8.03 21.88
N LYS A 122 -5.42 9.09 21.50
CA LYS A 122 -5.26 10.28 22.31
C LYS A 122 -6.09 11.42 21.72
N ILE A 123 -6.94 12.01 22.51
CA ILE A 123 -7.70 13.20 22.15
C ILE A 123 -7.17 14.36 23.00
N GLU A 124 -6.67 15.37 22.34
CA GLU A 124 -6.14 16.58 22.98
C GLU A 124 -6.95 17.80 22.59
N ASN A 125 -7.13 18.70 23.55
CA ASN A 125 -7.55 20.06 23.26
C ASN A 125 -6.45 20.99 23.78
N THR A 126 -5.63 21.53 22.89
CA THR A 126 -4.46 22.33 23.23
C THR A 126 -4.84 23.66 23.88
N GLN A 127 -5.99 24.25 23.52
CA GLN A 127 -6.47 25.52 24.08
C GLN A 127 -6.93 25.37 25.56
N LEU A 128 -7.54 24.23 25.87
CA LEU A 128 -8.06 23.93 27.19
C LEU A 128 -7.09 23.11 28.04
N SER A 129 -5.92 22.75 27.52
CA SER A 129 -4.94 21.87 28.16
C SER A 129 -5.55 20.54 28.64
N LEU A 130 -6.53 20.02 27.90
CA LEU A 130 -7.21 18.77 28.23
C LEU A 130 -6.67 17.66 27.34
N THR A 131 -6.43 16.51 27.97
CA THR A 131 -5.99 15.30 27.26
C THR A 131 -6.75 14.10 27.78
N LYS A 132 -7.27 13.28 26.86
CA LYS A 132 -7.88 11.98 27.15
C LYS A 132 -7.15 10.90 26.36
N ILE A 133 -6.72 9.84 27.05
CA ILE A 133 -6.10 8.66 26.44
C ILE A 133 -7.07 7.49 26.57
N ILE A 134 -7.28 6.78 25.49
CA ILE A 134 -8.06 5.54 25.42
C ILE A 134 -7.07 4.45 25.05
N GLU A 135 -6.81 3.55 26.00
CA GLU A 135 -5.94 2.39 25.82
C GLU A 135 -6.72 1.23 25.16
N ASN A 136 -6.00 0.35 24.47
CA ASN A 136 -6.57 -0.80 23.76
C ASN A 136 -7.68 -0.38 22.80
N TYR A 137 -7.48 0.76 22.12
CA TYR A 137 -8.41 1.25 21.13
C TYR A 137 -8.42 0.34 19.91
N GLN A 138 -9.54 -0.32 19.72
CA GLN A 138 -9.83 -1.01 18.47
C GLN A 138 -10.72 -0.11 17.62
N GLU A 139 -10.32 0.11 16.38
CA GLU A 139 -11.13 0.91 15.45
C GLU A 139 -12.45 0.20 15.16
N ILE A 140 -13.49 0.61 15.89
CA ILE A 140 -14.85 0.04 15.73
C ILE A 140 -15.52 0.63 14.49
N THR A 141 -15.14 1.86 14.12
CA THR A 141 -15.65 2.57 12.96
C THR A 141 -14.50 3.05 12.09
N GLN A 142 -14.58 2.77 10.79
CA GLN A 142 -13.61 3.28 9.84
C GLN A 142 -13.64 4.81 9.84
N ASN A 143 -12.46 5.44 9.93
CA ASN A 143 -12.33 6.87 9.75
C ASN A 143 -12.45 7.23 8.26
N ASN A 144 -13.68 7.46 7.80
CA ASN A 144 -13.95 7.74 6.40
C ASN A 144 -13.41 9.10 5.91
N LEU A 145 -12.72 9.85 6.76
CA LEU A 145 -12.09 11.10 6.36
C LEU A 145 -10.68 10.89 5.80
N ASP A 146 -10.09 9.70 5.99
CA ASP A 146 -8.73 9.40 5.57
C ASP A 146 -8.68 8.84 4.14
N LEU A 147 -7.77 9.36 3.32
CA LEU A 147 -7.46 8.81 1.99
C LEU A 147 -7.07 7.33 2.06
N ALA A 148 -6.34 6.95 3.12
CA ALA A 148 -5.92 5.58 3.32
C ALA A 148 -7.10 4.61 3.47
N ASN A 149 -8.17 5.03 4.13
CA ASN A 149 -9.38 4.25 4.24
C ASN A 149 -10.07 4.03 2.89
N PHE A 150 -10.15 5.07 2.06
CA PHE A 150 -10.61 4.92 0.67
C PHE A 150 -9.76 3.90 -0.09
N ILE A 151 -8.43 4.01 0.01
CA ILE A 151 -7.48 3.09 -0.66
C ILE A 151 -7.72 1.65 -0.21
N GLU A 152 -7.90 1.41 1.08
CA GLU A 152 -8.18 0.09 1.64
C GLU A 152 -9.52 -0.47 1.13
N ASN A 153 -10.59 0.33 1.18
CA ASN A 153 -11.89 -0.06 0.64
C ASN A 153 -11.81 -0.40 -0.84
N TYR A 154 -11.09 0.41 -1.62
CA TYR A 154 -10.91 0.20 -3.05
C TYR A 154 -10.18 -1.11 -3.36
N LYS A 155 -9.08 -1.40 -2.66
CA LYS A 155 -8.30 -2.64 -2.82
C LYS A 155 -9.08 -3.90 -2.43
N ASN A 156 -9.88 -3.80 -1.36
CA ASN A 156 -10.60 -4.93 -0.79
C ASN A 156 -11.94 -5.24 -1.46
N ASN A 157 -12.35 -4.44 -2.45
CA ASN A 157 -13.63 -4.61 -3.13
C ASN A 157 -13.42 -4.94 -4.62
N SER A 158 -13.84 -6.14 -5.02
CA SER A 158 -13.74 -6.61 -6.41
C SER A 158 -14.57 -5.80 -7.43
N ASN A 159 -15.56 -5.03 -6.95
CA ASN A 159 -16.40 -4.18 -7.80
C ASN A 159 -15.86 -2.74 -7.91
N SER A 160 -14.70 -2.46 -7.33
CA SER A 160 -14.03 -1.19 -7.50
C SER A 160 -13.65 -0.97 -8.95
N LYS A 161 -13.86 0.25 -9.42
CA LYS A 161 -13.60 0.64 -10.81
C LYS A 161 -13.13 2.07 -10.88
N PHE A 162 -12.51 2.44 -11.99
CA PHE A 162 -12.24 3.83 -12.29
C PHE A 162 -12.74 4.18 -13.68
N LYS A 163 -12.96 5.46 -13.90
CA LYS A 163 -13.24 6.05 -15.20
C LYS A 163 -12.37 7.27 -15.41
N GLU A 164 -12.01 7.50 -16.65
CA GLU A 164 -11.29 8.69 -17.06
C GLU A 164 -12.27 9.78 -17.46
N GLU A 165 -12.05 10.97 -16.96
CA GLU A 165 -12.70 12.20 -17.38
C GLU A 165 -11.62 13.15 -17.94
N GLU A 166 -11.99 14.25 -18.56
CA GLU A 166 -11.09 15.11 -19.32
C GLU A 166 -9.78 15.45 -18.56
N ASN A 167 -9.90 15.98 -17.34
CA ASN A 167 -8.75 16.41 -16.53
C ASN A 167 -8.54 15.61 -15.25
N GLN A 168 -9.36 14.58 -15.01
CA GLN A 168 -9.36 13.82 -13.76
C GLN A 168 -9.67 12.34 -13.99
N ILE A 169 -9.30 11.54 -13.02
CA ILE A 169 -9.69 10.15 -12.91
C ILE A 169 -10.63 10.03 -11.72
N VAL A 170 -11.77 9.37 -11.91
CA VAL A 170 -12.74 9.09 -10.86
C VAL A 170 -12.66 7.62 -10.48
N MET A 171 -12.21 7.35 -9.26
CA MET A 171 -12.15 6.02 -8.67
C MET A 171 -13.38 5.81 -7.80
N GLU A 172 -14.10 4.70 -8.00
CA GLU A 172 -15.36 4.39 -7.32
C GLU A 172 -15.27 3.06 -6.59
N THR A 173 -15.75 3.02 -5.36
CA THR A 173 -15.83 1.80 -4.55
C THR A 173 -17.05 1.82 -3.63
N THR A 174 -17.30 0.71 -2.94
CA THR A 174 -18.35 0.60 -1.92
C THR A 174 -17.73 0.28 -0.57
N VAL A 175 -18.29 0.86 0.48
CA VAL A 175 -17.91 0.57 1.86
C VAL A 175 -18.53 -0.75 2.31
N LYS A 176 -17.74 -1.66 2.87
CA LYS A 176 -18.20 -2.98 3.33
C LYS A 176 -19.10 -2.93 4.56
N THR A 177 -18.93 -1.93 5.42
CA THR A 177 -19.75 -1.75 6.61
C THR A 177 -21.19 -1.47 6.20
N GLY A 178 -22.15 -2.28 6.67
CA GLY A 178 -23.57 -2.21 6.30
C GLY A 178 -24.32 -0.92 6.66
N ASN A 179 -23.61 0.18 6.81
CA ASN A 179 -24.16 1.48 7.11
C ASN A 179 -24.81 2.08 5.86
N LYS A 180 -26.14 2.20 5.87
CA LYS A 180 -26.92 2.78 4.76
C LYS A 180 -26.57 4.23 4.45
N TYR A 181 -25.99 4.95 5.38
CA TYR A 181 -25.63 6.37 5.22
C TYR A 181 -24.27 6.56 4.54
N GLN A 182 -23.41 5.54 4.54
CA GLN A 182 -22.07 5.60 3.95
C GLN A 182 -21.86 4.35 3.12
N LYS A 183 -22.38 4.35 1.89
CA LYS A 183 -22.39 3.14 1.06
C LYS A 183 -21.40 3.20 -0.09
N TYR A 184 -21.27 4.35 -0.74
CA TYR A 184 -20.44 4.54 -1.92
C TYR A 184 -19.39 5.60 -1.67
N GLU A 185 -18.21 5.40 -2.20
CA GLU A 185 -17.10 6.36 -2.15
C GLU A 185 -16.59 6.64 -3.55
N LYS A 186 -16.32 7.93 -3.83
CA LYS A 186 -15.71 8.39 -5.08
C LYS A 186 -14.53 9.29 -4.77
N LEU A 187 -13.35 8.89 -5.24
CA LEU A 187 -12.13 9.71 -5.20
C LEU A 187 -11.89 10.29 -6.59
N TYR A 188 -11.68 11.59 -6.63
CA TYR A 188 -11.31 12.34 -7.83
C TYR A 188 -9.82 12.67 -7.76
N VAL A 189 -9.09 12.33 -8.80
CA VAL A 189 -7.63 12.47 -8.88
C VAL A 189 -7.27 13.30 -10.11
N SER A 190 -6.39 14.27 -9.95
CA SER A 190 -5.87 15.10 -11.04
C SER A 190 -5.00 14.27 -11.99
N LYS A 191 -5.26 14.33 -13.28
CA LYS A 191 -4.41 13.69 -14.31
C LYS A 191 -3.05 14.38 -14.45
N LYS A 192 -2.97 15.66 -14.11
CA LYS A 192 -1.76 16.47 -14.28
C LYS A 192 -0.62 16.03 -13.35
N ASP A 193 -0.94 15.74 -12.11
CA ASP A 193 0.04 15.48 -11.06
C ASP A 193 -0.27 14.28 -10.17
N GLY A 194 -1.37 13.56 -10.45
CA GLY A 194 -1.79 12.38 -9.68
C GLY A 194 -2.26 12.69 -8.27
N LYS A 195 -2.54 13.96 -7.95
CA LYS A 195 -2.95 14.34 -6.59
C LYS A 195 -4.44 14.15 -6.38
N PRO A 196 -4.89 13.69 -5.21
CA PRO A 196 -6.28 13.73 -4.78
C PRO A 196 -6.84 15.14 -4.86
N ILE A 197 -8.03 15.29 -5.45
CA ILE A 197 -8.77 16.54 -5.53
C ILE A 197 -9.85 16.57 -4.46
N LYS A 198 -10.67 15.51 -4.42
CA LYS A 198 -11.78 15.38 -3.48
C LYS A 198 -12.22 13.95 -3.29
N ILE A 199 -12.87 13.66 -2.16
CA ILE A 199 -13.64 12.44 -1.92
C ILE A 199 -15.10 12.80 -1.67
N GLU A 200 -16.01 12.04 -2.26
CA GLU A 200 -17.44 12.08 -1.99
C GLU A 200 -17.88 10.75 -1.39
N ILE A 201 -18.49 10.81 -0.21
CA ILE A 201 -19.11 9.64 0.43
C ILE A 201 -20.62 9.80 0.30
N LYS A 202 -21.27 8.76 -0.21
CA LYS A 202 -22.68 8.78 -0.58
C LYS A 202 -23.47 7.70 0.15
N ASP A 203 -24.74 8.03 0.41
CA ASP A 203 -25.70 7.09 0.95
C ASP A 203 -26.21 6.08 -0.11
N THR A 204 -27.12 5.19 0.27
CA THR A 204 -27.77 4.23 -0.63
C THR A 204 -28.59 4.89 -1.75
N ASN A 205 -29.03 6.13 -1.57
CA ASN A 205 -29.79 6.90 -2.55
C ASN A 205 -28.88 7.75 -3.46
N GLN A 206 -27.55 7.59 -3.36
CA GLN A 206 -26.56 8.37 -4.12
C GLN A 206 -26.46 9.84 -3.70
N ASN A 207 -27.03 10.25 -2.57
CA ASN A 207 -26.86 11.60 -2.03
C ASN A 207 -25.47 11.71 -1.40
N THR A 208 -24.73 12.76 -1.69
CA THR A 208 -23.45 13.04 -1.04
C THR A 208 -23.71 13.54 0.38
N ILE A 209 -23.25 12.75 1.36
CA ILE A 209 -23.39 13.03 2.80
C ILE A 209 -22.10 13.56 3.42
N ILE A 210 -20.94 13.18 2.88
CA ILE A 210 -19.64 13.74 3.28
C ILE A 210 -18.91 14.14 2.00
N TYR A 211 -18.42 15.37 2.00
CA TYR A 211 -17.59 15.93 0.94
C TYR A 211 -16.26 16.36 1.55
N ILE A 212 -15.17 15.84 1.02
CA ILE A 212 -13.81 16.13 1.47
C ILE A 212 -13.07 16.74 0.29
N LYS A 213 -12.58 17.96 0.43
CA LYS A 213 -11.76 18.63 -0.57
C LYS A 213 -10.32 18.73 -0.08
N TYR A 214 -9.38 18.32 -0.89
CA TYR A 214 -7.96 18.48 -0.63
C TYR A 214 -7.52 19.86 -1.10
N ASN A 215 -7.16 20.75 -0.17
CA ASN A 215 -6.62 22.07 -0.50
C ASN A 215 -5.11 21.94 -0.78
N GLU A 216 -4.43 21.18 0.10
CA GLU A 216 -3.02 20.85 -0.02
C GLU A 216 -2.82 19.39 0.34
N ILE A 217 -1.98 18.70 -0.43
CA ILE A 217 -1.54 17.34 -0.09
C ILE A 217 -0.09 17.16 -0.51
N ASP A 218 0.72 16.68 0.45
CA ASP A 218 2.09 16.24 0.23
C ASP A 218 2.18 14.74 0.50
N ILE A 219 2.47 13.99 -0.57
CA ILE A 219 2.55 12.54 -0.53
C ILE A 219 4.02 12.17 -0.35
N LYS A 220 4.34 11.61 0.82
CA LYS A 220 5.68 11.12 1.11
C LYS A 220 5.84 9.72 0.55
N LYS A 221 6.84 9.53 -0.28
CA LYS A 221 7.26 8.19 -0.71
C LYS A 221 8.19 7.66 0.38
N GLU A 222 7.92 6.46 0.89
CA GLU A 222 8.91 5.76 1.70
C GLU A 222 10.19 5.61 0.87
N ALA A 223 11.30 6.07 1.43
CA ALA A 223 12.59 5.70 0.91
C ALA A 223 12.73 4.19 1.13
N ILE A 224 12.59 3.42 0.06
CA ILE A 224 12.80 1.97 0.10
C ILE A 224 14.21 1.76 0.60
N LEU A 225 14.36 1.28 1.84
CA LEU A 225 15.61 0.76 2.35
C LEU A 225 15.93 -0.51 1.55
N THR A 226 16.61 -0.34 0.42
CA THR A 226 17.20 -1.48 -0.29
C THR A 226 18.25 -2.08 0.64
N TYR A 227 17.89 -3.18 1.29
CA TYR A 227 18.85 -4.06 1.94
C TYR A 227 19.72 -4.66 0.84
N THR A 228 20.82 -4.00 0.52
CA THR A 228 21.88 -4.65 -0.24
C THR A 228 22.46 -5.72 0.66
N ASN A 229 22.27 -6.97 0.29
CA ASN A 229 22.96 -8.10 0.91
C ASN A 229 24.47 -7.84 0.86
N ILE A 230 25.01 -7.39 1.96
CA ILE A 230 26.46 -7.26 2.11
C ILE A 230 26.99 -8.69 2.23
N ARG A 231 27.73 -9.09 1.18
CA ARG A 231 28.51 -10.32 1.16
C ARG A 231 29.42 -10.33 2.39
N SER A 232 29.24 -11.30 3.27
CA SER A 232 30.15 -11.50 4.39
C SER A 232 31.50 -11.96 3.85
N GLU A 233 32.51 -11.09 3.87
CA GLU A 233 33.89 -11.52 3.74
C GLU A 233 34.32 -12.11 5.08
N ASP A 234 34.67 -13.37 5.05
CA ASP A 234 35.22 -14.09 6.19
C ASP A 234 36.65 -13.61 6.48
N TYR A 235 36.76 -12.75 7.50
CA TYR A 235 38.04 -12.54 8.18
C TYR A 235 37.94 -13.06 9.60
N GLY A 236 38.65 -14.18 9.82
CA GLY A 236 39.05 -14.76 11.08
C GLY A 236 38.25 -14.44 12.34
N ASN A 237 37.47 -15.39 12.81
CA ASN A 237 37.09 -15.66 14.21
C ASN A 237 36.61 -14.50 15.12
N LYS A 238 35.79 -13.55 14.63
CA LYS A 238 34.85 -12.77 15.48
C LYS A 238 33.71 -12.21 14.63
N LYS A 239 32.54 -12.86 14.67
CA LYS A 239 31.30 -12.32 14.04
C LYS A 239 30.87 -11.06 14.77
N ARG A 240 31.18 -9.88 14.22
CA ARG A 240 30.47 -8.64 14.51
C ARG A 240 29.64 -8.27 13.29
N ARG A 241 28.30 -8.27 13.44
CA ARG A 241 27.40 -7.77 12.40
C ARG A 241 27.34 -6.25 12.53
N TYR A 242 27.85 -5.54 11.55
CA TYR A 242 27.65 -4.11 11.42
C TYR A 242 26.57 -3.88 10.36
N VAL A 243 25.49 -3.18 10.72
CA VAL A 243 24.49 -2.67 9.79
C VAL A 243 24.95 -1.26 9.38
N LEU A 244 25.49 -1.12 8.19
CA LEU A 244 25.81 0.20 7.62
C LEU A 244 24.58 0.72 6.88
N CYS A 245 23.88 1.65 7.50
CA CYS A 245 22.85 2.44 6.85
C CYS A 245 23.54 3.54 6.00
N ARG A 246 23.52 3.39 4.69
CA ARG A 246 24.02 4.44 3.78
C ARG A 246 22.84 5.34 3.40
N PHE A 247 22.74 6.50 4.02
CA PHE A 247 21.89 7.58 3.57
C PHE A 247 22.42 8.10 2.23
N LYS A 248 21.60 8.07 1.17
CA LYS A 248 21.80 8.92 0.01
C LYS A 248 20.92 10.13 0.17
N PRO A 249 21.47 11.31 0.44
CA PRO A 249 20.69 12.55 0.33
C PRO A 249 20.46 12.77 -1.17
N SER A 250 19.22 12.78 -1.60
CA SER A 250 18.85 13.29 -2.91
C SER A 250 19.12 14.79 -2.91
N CYS A 251 20.04 15.20 -3.78
CA CYS A 251 20.44 16.57 -4.04
C CYS A 251 19.22 17.49 -4.21
N TRP A 252 19.26 18.57 -3.45
CA TRP A 252 18.59 19.81 -3.75
C TRP A 252 19.33 20.49 -4.92
N LEU A 253 18.66 20.67 -6.02
CA LEU A 253 18.80 21.77 -6.98
C LEU A 253 17.48 21.96 -7.70
#